data_95af402a3e2da2da3a226bf72162bed8
#
_entry.id   95af402a3e2da2da3a226bf72162bed8
#
_cell.length_a   1.000
_cell.length_b   1.000
_cell.length_c   1.000
_cell.angle_alpha   90.00
_cell.angle_beta   90.00
_cell.angle_gamma   90.00
#
_symmetry.space_group_name_H-M   'P 1'
#
loop_
_entity.id
_entity.type
_entity.pdbx_description
1 polymer ?
#
loop_
_entity_poly.entity_id
_entity_poly.type
_entity_poly.pdbx_seq_one_letter_code
_entity_poly.pdbx_strand_id
1 'polypeptide(L)'
;NPSLVGSEMCIRDRVREVASKANDVAGDGTTTATVLAQAIVKEGSKAVAAGLNPMDLKRGIDLAIEAVVADLETRTSKISTNAEVAQVGTLSANGESEIGDMIAKAMDKVGNEGVITVEEAKTLATELDVVEGMQFDRGYLSPYFITDADKMKVVMDEPYILLFEKKLANLQEMLPVLEKVVQSGKPLLIIAEDVEGEALATLVVNKLRGGLKIAAVKAPGFGDRRKAMLEDIAILTKGDLISEDLGIKLDNVTLEMLGTAKRVEVTKE
;
A
#
# COMPACT_ATOMS: atom_id res chain seq x y z
N ASN A 1 -18.84 -35.91 -15.20
CA ASN A 1 -17.53 -35.98 -15.87
C ASN A 1 -16.56 -35.02 -15.14
N PRO A 2 -15.68 -35.54 -14.24
CA PRO A 2 -14.84 -34.68 -13.38
C PRO A 2 -13.87 -33.79 -14.17
N SER A 3 -13.55 -34.11 -15.43
CA SER A 3 -12.65 -33.34 -16.27
C SER A 3 -13.26 -32.01 -16.78
N LEU A 4 -14.59 -31.92 -16.89
CA LEU A 4 -15.29 -30.70 -17.32
C LEU A 4 -15.35 -29.64 -16.19
N VAL A 5 -15.55 -30.09 -14.95
CA VAL A 5 -15.59 -29.19 -13.79
C VAL A 5 -14.24 -28.49 -13.57
N GLY A 6 -13.13 -29.21 -13.78
CA GLY A 6 -11.78 -28.61 -13.70
C GLY A 6 -11.51 -27.58 -14.78
N SER A 7 -11.99 -27.79 -16.02
CA SER A 7 -11.77 -26.84 -17.12
C SER A 7 -12.62 -25.57 -17.00
N GLU A 8 -13.86 -25.68 -16.53
CA GLU A 8 -14.71 -24.52 -16.29
C GLU A 8 -14.19 -23.64 -15.16
N MET A 9 -13.67 -24.24 -14.09
CA MET A 9 -13.05 -23.53 -12.99
C MET A 9 -11.79 -22.76 -13.44
N CYS A 10 -10.95 -23.39 -14.28
CA CYS A 10 -9.77 -22.74 -14.85
C CYS A 10 -10.12 -21.55 -15.78
N ILE A 11 -11.19 -21.65 -16.58
CA ILE A 11 -11.65 -20.57 -17.46
C ILE A 11 -12.15 -19.39 -16.61
N ARG A 12 -12.97 -19.65 -15.61
CA ARG A 12 -13.48 -18.63 -14.69
C ARG A 12 -12.37 -17.88 -13.98
N ASP A 13 -11.36 -18.61 -13.50
CA ASP A 13 -10.22 -18.02 -12.79
C ASP A 13 -9.38 -17.13 -13.73
N ARG A 14 -9.18 -17.54 -14.98
CA ARG A 14 -8.48 -16.71 -15.97
C ARG A 14 -9.23 -15.44 -16.35
N VAL A 15 -10.56 -15.51 -16.48
CA VAL A 15 -11.38 -14.31 -16.73
C VAL A 15 -11.34 -13.39 -15.51
N ARG A 16 -11.38 -13.94 -14.30
CA ARG A 16 -11.22 -13.17 -13.08
C ARG A 16 -9.83 -12.48 -13.02
N GLU A 17 -8.78 -13.18 -13.43
CA GLU A 17 -7.42 -12.61 -13.48
C GLU A 17 -7.35 -11.38 -14.40
N VAL A 18 -8.02 -11.41 -15.56
CA VAL A 18 -8.07 -10.25 -16.48
C VAL A 18 -8.72 -9.05 -15.79
N ALA A 19 -9.85 -9.25 -15.13
CA ALA A 19 -10.54 -8.18 -14.39
C ALA A 19 -9.68 -7.66 -13.23
N SER A 20 -9.04 -8.55 -12.45
CA SER A 20 -8.18 -8.18 -11.35
C SER A 20 -7.00 -7.34 -11.80
N LYS A 21 -6.31 -7.73 -12.89
CA LYS A 21 -5.20 -6.93 -13.44
C LYS A 21 -5.63 -5.54 -13.89
N ALA A 22 -6.82 -5.39 -14.50
CA ALA A 22 -7.34 -4.08 -14.86
C ALA A 22 -7.59 -3.21 -13.60
N ASN A 23 -8.15 -3.82 -12.55
CA ASN A 23 -8.38 -3.15 -11.28
C ASN A 23 -7.07 -2.74 -10.59
N ASP A 24 -6.07 -3.63 -10.54
CA ASP A 24 -4.79 -3.38 -9.87
C ASP A 24 -3.99 -2.24 -10.52
N VAL A 25 -4.09 -2.09 -11.85
CA VAL A 25 -3.36 -1.07 -12.60
C VAL A 25 -4.11 0.26 -12.69
N ALA A 26 -5.43 0.22 -12.92
CA ALA A 26 -6.22 1.40 -13.23
C ALA A 26 -7.33 1.71 -12.21
N GLY A 27 -7.63 0.79 -11.29
CA GLY A 27 -8.75 0.93 -10.35
C GLY A 27 -10.13 0.87 -11.01
N ASP A 28 -10.18 0.70 -12.33
CA ASP A 28 -11.42 0.73 -13.14
C ASP A 28 -11.27 -0.16 -14.37
N GLY A 29 -12.34 -0.26 -15.19
CA GLY A 29 -12.33 -0.96 -16.45
C GLY A 29 -12.45 -2.48 -16.37
N THR A 30 -12.81 -3.05 -15.25
CA THR A 30 -12.94 -4.50 -15.05
C THR A 30 -13.95 -5.14 -15.99
N THR A 31 -15.11 -4.51 -16.18
CA THR A 31 -16.17 -4.97 -17.09
C THR A 31 -15.71 -4.88 -18.56
N THR A 32 -15.10 -3.75 -18.95
CA THR A 32 -14.57 -3.55 -20.31
C THR A 32 -13.50 -4.58 -20.64
N ALA A 33 -12.55 -4.82 -19.75
CA ALA A 33 -11.50 -5.83 -19.92
C ALA A 33 -12.10 -7.24 -20.08
N THR A 34 -13.14 -7.58 -19.30
CA THR A 34 -13.83 -8.87 -19.38
C THR A 34 -14.56 -9.06 -20.71
N VAL A 35 -15.27 -8.01 -21.18
CA VAL A 35 -15.98 -8.05 -22.48
C VAL A 35 -15.01 -8.17 -23.64
N LEU A 36 -13.88 -7.43 -23.61
CA LEU A 36 -12.83 -7.55 -24.63
C LEU A 36 -12.20 -8.94 -24.63
N ALA A 37 -11.89 -9.49 -23.47
CA ALA A 37 -11.37 -10.85 -23.36
C ALA A 37 -12.33 -11.88 -23.94
N GLN A 38 -13.65 -11.76 -23.65
CA GLN A 38 -14.68 -12.62 -24.23
C GLN A 38 -14.69 -12.52 -25.76
N ALA A 39 -14.67 -11.31 -26.31
CA ALA A 39 -14.69 -11.09 -27.77
C ALA A 39 -13.45 -11.70 -28.45
N ILE A 40 -12.27 -11.48 -27.89
CA ILE A 40 -11.00 -12.03 -28.41
C ILE A 40 -11.03 -13.56 -28.39
N VAL A 41 -11.44 -14.17 -27.28
CA VAL A 41 -11.53 -15.63 -27.16
C VAL A 41 -12.56 -16.21 -28.14
N LYS A 42 -13.72 -15.57 -28.26
CA LYS A 42 -14.80 -16.03 -29.16
C LYS A 42 -14.37 -16.02 -30.62
N GLU A 43 -13.77 -14.95 -31.10
CA GLU A 43 -13.32 -14.84 -32.48
C GLU A 43 -12.05 -15.66 -32.74
N GLY A 44 -11.13 -15.68 -31.77
CA GLY A 44 -9.92 -16.50 -31.83
C GLY A 44 -10.22 -18.00 -31.90
N SER A 45 -11.20 -18.47 -31.13
CA SER A 45 -11.64 -19.86 -31.16
C SER A 45 -12.20 -20.28 -32.53
N LYS A 46 -12.92 -19.39 -33.20
CA LYS A 46 -13.41 -19.65 -34.57
C LYS A 46 -12.25 -19.78 -35.55
N ALA A 47 -11.26 -18.90 -35.45
CA ALA A 47 -10.08 -18.92 -36.29
C ALA A 47 -9.24 -20.20 -36.14
N VAL A 48 -9.06 -20.65 -34.89
CA VAL A 48 -8.37 -21.91 -34.57
C VAL A 48 -9.18 -23.12 -35.09
N ALA A 49 -10.49 -23.11 -34.92
CA ALA A 49 -11.37 -24.17 -35.46
C ALA A 49 -11.34 -24.21 -36.97
N ALA A 50 -11.10 -23.09 -37.64
CA ALA A 50 -10.88 -22.99 -39.11
C ALA A 50 -9.49 -23.43 -39.56
N GLY A 51 -8.61 -23.87 -38.63
CA GLY A 51 -7.27 -24.40 -38.95
C GLY A 51 -6.13 -23.39 -38.87
N LEU A 52 -6.36 -22.17 -38.34
CA LEU A 52 -5.29 -21.22 -38.11
C LEU A 52 -4.40 -21.68 -36.93
N ASN A 53 -3.09 -21.47 -37.10
CA ASN A 53 -2.14 -21.79 -36.02
C ASN A 53 -2.35 -20.83 -34.82
N PRO A 54 -2.59 -21.35 -33.60
CA PRO A 54 -2.79 -20.52 -32.42
C PRO A 54 -1.63 -19.57 -32.09
N MET A 55 -0.39 -19.96 -32.41
CA MET A 55 0.79 -19.14 -32.15
C MET A 55 0.90 -17.96 -33.13
N ASP A 56 0.49 -18.16 -34.38
CA ASP A 56 0.46 -17.07 -35.37
C ASP A 56 -0.70 -16.11 -35.09
N LEU A 57 -1.83 -16.66 -34.63
CA LEU A 57 -2.95 -15.84 -34.15
C LEU A 57 -2.53 -14.97 -32.95
N LYS A 58 -1.79 -15.54 -31.98
CA LYS A 58 -1.26 -14.78 -30.86
C LYS A 58 -0.36 -13.64 -31.31
N ARG A 59 0.59 -13.90 -32.24
CA ARG A 59 1.45 -12.85 -32.80
C ARG A 59 0.66 -11.71 -33.46
N GLY A 60 -0.41 -12.08 -34.18
CA GLY A 60 -1.30 -11.09 -34.81
C GLY A 60 -2.04 -10.24 -33.76
N ILE A 61 -2.50 -10.87 -32.66
CA ILE A 61 -3.13 -10.17 -31.54
C ILE A 61 -2.13 -9.21 -30.88
N ASP A 62 -0.90 -9.66 -30.62
CA ASP A 62 0.15 -8.84 -29.99
C ASP A 62 0.43 -7.57 -30.85
N LEU A 63 0.60 -7.73 -32.17
CA LEU A 63 0.78 -6.60 -33.08
C LEU A 63 -0.43 -5.64 -33.12
N ALA A 64 -1.64 -6.19 -33.08
CA ALA A 64 -2.85 -5.37 -33.01
C ALA A 64 -2.94 -4.57 -31.70
N ILE A 65 -2.56 -5.18 -30.58
CA ILE A 65 -2.51 -4.50 -29.28
C ILE A 65 -1.53 -3.34 -29.31
N GLU A 66 -0.31 -3.54 -29.84
CA GLU A 66 0.70 -2.46 -29.97
C GLU A 66 0.16 -1.29 -30.78
N ALA A 67 -0.50 -1.57 -31.90
CA ALA A 67 -1.07 -0.52 -32.75
C ALA A 67 -2.23 0.23 -32.07
N VAL A 68 -3.10 -0.50 -31.36
CA VAL A 68 -4.23 0.10 -30.60
C VAL A 68 -3.73 0.94 -29.44
N VAL A 69 -2.74 0.46 -28.68
CA VAL A 69 -2.16 1.20 -27.55
C VAL A 69 -1.51 2.49 -28.05
N ALA A 70 -0.72 2.42 -29.13
CA ALA A 70 -0.11 3.61 -29.72
C ALA A 70 -1.15 4.65 -30.19
N ASP A 71 -2.27 4.23 -30.79
CA ASP A 71 -3.36 5.14 -31.15
C ASP A 71 -4.06 5.74 -29.94
N LEU A 72 -4.30 4.93 -28.88
CA LEU A 72 -4.88 5.41 -27.63
C LEU A 72 -3.99 6.46 -26.95
N GLU A 73 -2.68 6.28 -26.94
CA GLU A 73 -1.73 7.24 -26.38
C GLU A 73 -1.85 8.60 -27.07
N THR A 74 -2.06 8.63 -28.40
CA THR A 74 -2.25 9.89 -29.15
C THR A 74 -3.56 10.59 -28.82
N ARG A 75 -4.56 9.85 -28.35
CA ARG A 75 -5.90 10.38 -27.97
C ARG A 75 -6.02 10.70 -26.49
N THR A 76 -5.03 10.31 -25.69
CA THR A 76 -5.04 10.55 -24.25
C THR A 76 -4.91 12.04 -23.94
N SER A 77 -5.81 12.55 -23.13
CA SER A 77 -5.75 13.91 -22.59
C SER A 77 -5.34 13.87 -21.13
N LYS A 78 -4.35 14.68 -20.79
CA LYS A 78 -3.91 14.79 -19.37
C LYS A 78 -4.91 15.63 -18.60
N ILE A 79 -5.30 15.15 -17.41
CA ILE A 79 -6.13 15.89 -16.47
C ILE A 79 -5.30 17.00 -15.86
N SER A 80 -5.81 18.22 -15.87
CA SER A 80 -5.13 19.40 -15.37
C SER A 80 -5.99 20.26 -14.42
N THR A 81 -7.31 20.05 -14.43
CA THR A 81 -8.25 20.86 -13.64
C THR A 81 -9.04 20.02 -12.64
N ASN A 82 -9.43 20.62 -11.51
CA ASN A 82 -10.26 19.95 -10.51
C ASN A 82 -11.63 19.53 -11.05
N ALA A 83 -12.16 20.26 -12.04
CA ALA A 83 -13.40 19.88 -12.71
C ALA A 83 -13.25 18.58 -13.51
N GLU A 84 -12.13 18.37 -14.17
CA GLU A 84 -11.82 17.11 -14.87
C GLU A 84 -11.62 15.97 -13.88
N VAL A 85 -10.97 16.22 -12.73
CA VAL A 85 -10.85 15.24 -11.63
C VAL A 85 -12.24 14.81 -11.13
N ALA A 86 -13.15 15.77 -10.92
CA ALA A 86 -14.52 15.49 -10.51
C ALA A 86 -15.27 14.66 -11.55
N GLN A 87 -15.10 14.94 -12.85
CA GLN A 87 -15.72 14.16 -13.93
C GLN A 87 -15.21 12.71 -13.95
N VAL A 88 -13.91 12.48 -13.81
CA VAL A 88 -13.33 11.14 -13.76
C VAL A 88 -13.80 10.40 -12.50
N GLY A 89 -13.79 11.07 -11.34
CA GLY A 89 -14.33 10.50 -10.10
C GLY A 89 -15.81 10.12 -10.20
N THR A 90 -16.61 10.96 -10.86
CA THR A 90 -18.04 10.68 -11.11
C THR A 90 -18.22 9.46 -12.03
N LEU A 91 -17.39 9.33 -13.08
CA LEU A 91 -17.43 8.16 -13.96
C LEU A 91 -17.08 6.87 -13.21
N SER A 92 -16.03 6.89 -12.40
CA SER A 92 -15.61 5.74 -11.58
C SER A 92 -16.65 5.38 -10.50
N ALA A 93 -17.41 6.36 -10.03
CA ALA A 93 -18.51 6.18 -9.08
C ALA A 93 -19.86 5.88 -9.76
N ASN A 94 -19.88 5.36 -10.99
CA ASN A 94 -21.07 5.01 -11.75
C ASN A 94 -22.07 6.17 -11.96
N GLY A 95 -21.58 7.39 -12.04
CA GLY A 95 -22.39 8.58 -12.30
C GLY A 95 -22.81 9.37 -11.05
N GLU A 96 -22.35 9.00 -9.87
CA GLU A 96 -22.59 9.75 -8.64
C GLU A 96 -21.68 10.98 -8.55
N SER A 97 -22.21 12.14 -8.94
CA SER A 97 -21.44 13.40 -8.97
C SER A 97 -20.99 13.87 -7.58
N GLU A 98 -21.72 13.55 -6.53
CA GLU A 98 -21.38 13.91 -5.16
C GLU A 98 -20.05 13.28 -4.72
N ILE A 99 -19.82 12.01 -5.10
CA ILE A 99 -18.55 11.31 -4.84
C ILE A 99 -17.42 11.93 -5.68
N GLY A 100 -17.69 12.23 -6.95
CA GLY A 100 -16.71 12.88 -7.83
C GLY A 100 -16.25 14.25 -7.30
N ASP A 101 -17.19 15.07 -6.85
CA ASP A 101 -16.92 16.37 -6.26
C ASP A 101 -16.12 16.26 -4.94
N MET A 102 -16.41 15.23 -4.14
CA MET A 102 -15.70 14.95 -2.90
C MET A 102 -14.24 14.56 -3.15
N ILE A 103 -14.01 13.69 -4.14
CA ILE A 103 -12.67 13.29 -4.59
C ILE A 103 -11.89 14.52 -5.09
N ALA A 104 -12.51 15.35 -5.92
CA ALA A 104 -11.88 16.58 -6.42
C ALA A 104 -11.51 17.55 -5.28
N LYS A 105 -12.37 17.71 -4.27
CA LYS A 105 -12.07 18.50 -3.08
C LYS A 105 -10.94 17.90 -2.23
N ALA A 106 -10.87 16.57 -2.16
CA ALA A 106 -9.77 15.88 -1.48
C ALA A 106 -8.45 16.15 -2.21
N MET A 107 -8.41 15.94 -3.54
CA MET A 107 -7.23 16.21 -4.38
C MET A 107 -6.75 17.66 -4.31
N ASP A 108 -7.68 18.61 -4.25
CA ASP A 108 -7.34 20.04 -4.09
C ASP A 108 -6.61 20.34 -2.77
N LYS A 109 -6.96 19.61 -1.71
CA LYS A 109 -6.36 19.79 -0.38
C LYS A 109 -5.03 19.05 -0.21
N VAL A 110 -4.91 17.83 -0.75
CA VAL A 110 -3.72 16.98 -0.56
C VAL A 110 -2.73 17.07 -1.72
N GLY A 111 -3.15 17.65 -2.86
CA GLY A 111 -2.33 17.71 -4.08
C GLY A 111 -2.28 16.37 -4.83
N ASN A 112 -1.59 16.38 -5.99
CA ASN A 112 -1.50 15.22 -6.89
C ASN A 112 -0.71 14.05 -6.31
N GLU A 113 0.14 14.30 -5.32
CA GLU A 113 0.95 13.28 -4.63
C GLU A 113 0.23 12.74 -3.37
N GLY A 114 -0.94 13.29 -3.05
CA GLY A 114 -1.70 12.90 -1.87
C GLY A 114 -2.37 11.54 -2.03
N VAL A 115 -2.48 10.81 -0.93
CA VAL A 115 -3.17 9.52 -0.87
C VAL A 115 -4.59 9.72 -0.40
N ILE A 116 -5.55 9.20 -1.16
CA ILE A 116 -6.97 9.20 -0.81
C ILE A 116 -7.37 7.77 -0.46
N THR A 117 -7.83 7.56 0.77
CA THR A 117 -8.36 6.28 1.24
C THR A 117 -9.85 6.40 1.51
N VAL A 118 -10.59 5.31 1.28
CA VAL A 118 -12.03 5.23 1.57
C VAL A 118 -12.22 4.25 2.72
N GLU A 119 -12.85 4.71 3.80
CA GLU A 119 -13.16 3.89 4.97
C GLU A 119 -14.65 3.96 5.29
N GLU A 120 -15.19 2.93 5.94
CA GLU A 120 -16.56 2.95 6.43
C GLU A 120 -16.70 3.97 7.56
N ALA A 121 -17.58 4.94 7.37
CA ALA A 121 -17.90 5.90 8.41
C ALA A 121 -18.78 5.26 9.50
N LYS A 122 -18.65 5.75 10.73
CA LYS A 122 -19.53 5.36 11.85
C LYS A 122 -20.88 6.07 11.80
N THR A 123 -21.00 7.07 10.93
CA THR A 123 -22.19 7.90 10.71
C THR A 123 -22.82 7.59 9.36
N LEU A 124 -24.07 8.01 9.15
CA LEU A 124 -24.76 7.86 7.87
C LEU A 124 -24.33 8.91 6.82
N ALA A 125 -23.59 9.92 7.24
CA ALA A 125 -23.11 10.98 6.37
C ALA A 125 -21.71 10.63 5.84
N THR A 126 -21.47 10.93 4.56
CA THR A 126 -20.13 10.84 3.97
C THR A 126 -19.33 12.09 4.37
N GLU A 127 -18.21 11.91 5.02
CA GLU A 127 -17.35 12.97 5.52
C GLU A 127 -15.99 12.92 4.86
N LEU A 128 -15.39 14.07 4.57
CA LEU A 128 -14.03 14.21 4.08
C LEU A 128 -13.14 14.68 5.22
N ASP A 129 -12.29 13.78 5.74
CA ASP A 129 -11.27 14.13 6.73
C ASP A 129 -9.90 14.23 6.04
N VAL A 130 -9.18 15.31 6.26
CA VAL A 130 -7.85 15.54 5.70
C VAL A 130 -6.84 15.47 6.82
N VAL A 131 -5.90 14.56 6.70
CA VAL A 131 -4.85 14.32 7.69
C VAL A 131 -3.50 14.61 7.06
N GLU A 132 -2.68 15.39 7.73
CA GLU A 132 -1.27 15.53 7.35
C GLU A 132 -0.54 14.24 7.70
N GLY A 133 0.11 13.63 6.72
CA GLY A 133 0.77 12.36 6.89
C GLY A 133 1.71 12.00 5.75
N MET A 134 2.30 10.84 5.82
CA MET A 134 3.18 10.26 4.82
C MET A 134 2.85 8.78 4.63
N GLN A 135 2.92 8.32 3.41
CA GLN A 135 2.84 6.88 3.08
C GLN A 135 4.09 6.44 2.35
N PHE A 136 4.55 5.23 2.63
CA PHE A 136 5.68 4.62 1.93
C PHE A 136 5.49 3.10 1.80
N ASP A 137 6.13 2.53 0.77
CA ASP A 137 6.00 1.12 0.39
C ASP A 137 6.86 0.22 1.29
N ARG A 138 6.42 -0.04 2.50
CA ARG A 138 7.04 -1.03 3.39
C ARG A 138 6.00 -1.61 4.34
N GLY A 139 5.86 -2.93 4.31
CA GLY A 139 4.98 -3.65 5.20
C GLY A 139 5.64 -4.05 6.52
N TYR A 140 4.86 -4.68 7.38
CA TYR A 140 5.34 -5.19 8.67
C TYR A 140 6.34 -6.34 8.48
N LEU A 141 7.36 -6.37 9.32
CA LEU A 141 8.43 -7.40 9.28
C LEU A 141 7.96 -8.78 9.74
N SER A 142 6.88 -8.86 10.47
CA SER A 142 6.33 -10.12 10.95
C SER A 142 4.81 -10.10 11.01
N PRO A 143 4.11 -11.14 10.52
CA PRO A 143 2.65 -11.27 10.66
C PRO A 143 2.17 -11.25 12.11
N TYR A 144 3.04 -11.59 13.05
CA TYR A 144 2.70 -11.55 14.47
C TYR A 144 2.48 -10.13 15.00
N PHE A 145 2.86 -9.09 14.26
CA PHE A 145 2.56 -7.70 14.61
C PHE A 145 1.13 -7.28 14.28
N ILE A 146 0.37 -8.04 13.51
CA ILE A 146 -1.01 -7.75 13.13
C ILE A 146 -1.87 -7.49 14.38
N THR A 147 -2.65 -6.41 14.34
CA THR A 147 -3.62 -6.04 15.38
C THR A 147 -5.07 -6.24 14.90
N ASP A 148 -5.31 -6.09 13.59
CA ASP A 148 -6.58 -6.32 12.93
C ASP A 148 -6.44 -7.55 12.01
N ALA A 149 -6.91 -8.69 12.48
CA ALA A 149 -6.79 -9.96 11.77
C ALA A 149 -7.68 -10.03 10.52
N ASP A 150 -8.84 -9.35 10.55
CA ASP A 150 -9.80 -9.38 9.43
C ASP A 150 -9.24 -8.62 8.22
N LYS A 151 -8.57 -7.51 8.46
CA LYS A 151 -7.94 -6.67 7.43
C LYS A 151 -6.44 -6.96 7.24
N MET A 152 -5.87 -7.91 7.97
CA MET A 152 -4.45 -8.29 7.93
C MET A 152 -3.51 -7.08 8.05
N LYS A 153 -3.82 -6.14 8.93
CA LYS A 153 -3.05 -4.91 9.13
C LYS A 153 -2.71 -4.65 10.60
N VAL A 154 -1.69 -3.84 10.80
CA VAL A 154 -1.34 -3.28 12.11
C VAL A 154 -1.94 -1.89 12.19
N VAL A 155 -2.72 -1.63 13.23
CA VAL A 155 -3.29 -0.30 13.52
C VAL A 155 -2.81 0.11 14.90
N MET A 156 -2.25 1.31 14.99
CA MET A 156 -1.74 1.90 16.23
C MET A 156 -2.27 3.32 16.38
N ASP A 157 -2.95 3.61 17.47
CA ASP A 157 -3.40 4.95 17.82
C ASP A 157 -2.41 5.59 18.80
N GLU A 158 -2.03 6.83 18.53
CA GLU A 158 -1.04 7.62 19.28
C GLU A 158 0.30 6.92 19.56
N PRO A 159 0.92 6.20 18.57
CA PRO A 159 2.16 5.50 18.82
C PRO A 159 3.35 6.45 18.99
N TYR A 160 4.36 5.98 19.71
CA TYR A 160 5.72 6.47 19.56
C TYR A 160 6.36 5.85 18.32
N ILE A 161 7.25 6.60 17.66
CA ILE A 161 7.96 6.16 16.46
C ILE A 161 9.46 6.27 16.73
N LEU A 162 10.13 5.13 16.71
CA LEU A 162 11.59 5.06 16.77
C LEU A 162 12.15 4.98 15.36
N LEU A 163 12.95 5.97 14.97
CA LEU A 163 13.64 6.04 13.68
C LEU A 163 15.11 5.68 13.88
N PHE A 164 15.55 4.58 13.29
CA PHE A 164 16.91 4.12 13.44
C PHE A 164 17.57 3.89 12.06
N GLU A 165 18.72 4.48 11.84
CA GLU A 165 19.39 4.46 10.54
C GLU A 165 19.91 3.07 10.16
N LYS A 166 20.41 2.30 11.15
CA LYS A 166 21.07 1.01 10.95
C LYS A 166 20.14 -0.18 11.19
N LYS A 167 20.70 -1.37 11.06
CA LYS A 167 20.02 -2.62 11.40
C LYS A 167 19.95 -2.84 12.90
N LEU A 168 18.80 -3.32 13.37
CA LEU A 168 18.58 -3.74 14.74
C LEU A 168 18.69 -5.26 14.84
N ALA A 169 19.84 -5.76 15.26
CA ALA A 169 20.06 -7.19 15.51
C ALA A 169 20.17 -7.50 17.02
N ASN A 170 20.65 -6.55 17.81
CA ASN A 170 20.86 -6.69 19.26
C ASN A 170 19.77 -5.95 20.05
N LEU A 171 19.08 -6.67 20.90
CA LEU A 171 18.02 -6.11 21.73
C LEU A 171 18.57 -5.32 22.93
N GLN A 172 19.76 -5.64 23.43
CA GLN A 172 20.30 -5.03 24.66
C GLN A 172 20.39 -3.52 24.58
N GLU A 173 20.79 -2.99 23.40
CA GLU A 173 20.89 -1.56 23.16
C GLU A 173 19.53 -0.84 23.18
N MET A 174 18.45 -1.59 22.89
CA MET A 174 17.09 -1.06 22.82
C MET A 174 16.30 -1.21 24.13
N LEU A 175 16.78 -2.01 25.08
CA LEU A 175 16.08 -2.26 26.37
C LEU A 175 15.70 -0.98 27.11
N PRO A 176 16.58 0.04 27.24
CA PRO A 176 16.25 1.27 27.96
C PRO A 176 15.07 2.03 27.33
N VAL A 177 14.99 2.01 25.98
CA VAL A 177 13.87 2.64 25.26
C VAL A 177 12.59 1.87 25.45
N LEU A 178 12.65 0.52 25.31
CA LEU A 178 11.50 -0.34 25.50
C LEU A 178 10.90 -0.23 26.90
N GLU A 179 11.72 -0.17 27.93
CA GLU A 179 11.25 -0.01 29.32
C GLU A 179 10.48 1.31 29.50
N LYS A 180 11.01 2.42 28.95
CA LYS A 180 10.35 3.72 28.99
C LYS A 180 9.00 3.70 28.26
N VAL A 181 8.95 3.06 27.08
CA VAL A 181 7.73 2.93 26.28
C VAL A 181 6.69 2.07 27.00
N VAL A 182 7.09 0.95 27.61
CA VAL A 182 6.19 0.11 28.43
C VAL A 182 5.59 0.91 29.57
N GLN A 183 6.40 1.71 30.27
CA GLN A 183 5.92 2.56 31.38
C GLN A 183 4.92 3.61 30.91
N SER A 184 5.05 4.11 29.67
CA SER A 184 4.11 5.09 29.09
C SER A 184 2.76 4.47 28.68
N GLY A 185 2.71 3.15 28.46
CA GLY A 185 1.53 2.42 28.00
C GLY A 185 1.14 2.66 26.54
N LYS A 186 1.91 3.49 25.80
CA LYS A 186 1.67 3.79 24.39
C LYS A 186 2.27 2.72 23.47
N PRO A 187 1.69 2.52 22.26
CA PRO A 187 2.29 1.67 21.24
C PRO A 187 3.63 2.21 20.75
N LEU A 188 4.49 1.35 20.23
CA LEU A 188 5.76 1.71 19.60
C LEU A 188 5.83 1.15 18.18
N LEU A 189 6.06 2.02 17.20
CA LEU A 189 6.48 1.64 15.86
C LEU A 189 7.99 1.81 15.73
N ILE A 190 8.68 0.80 15.25
CA ILE A 190 10.10 0.86 14.94
C ILE A 190 10.25 0.91 13.42
N ILE A 191 10.96 1.93 12.93
CA ILE A 191 11.35 2.08 11.53
C ILE A 191 12.89 2.06 11.50
N ALA A 192 13.44 0.97 10.98
CA ALA A 192 14.89 0.77 10.91
C ALA A 192 15.30 0.23 9.54
N GLU A 193 16.60 0.27 9.21
CA GLU A 193 17.07 -0.37 7.98
C GLU A 193 16.60 -1.82 7.88
N ASP A 194 16.74 -2.57 8.95
CA ASP A 194 16.16 -3.91 9.14
C ASP A 194 16.03 -4.21 10.64
N VAL A 195 15.14 -5.12 11.00
CA VAL A 195 15.09 -5.71 12.35
C VAL A 195 15.15 -7.22 12.20
N GLU A 196 16.23 -7.81 12.63
CA GLU A 196 16.51 -9.23 12.36
C GLU A 196 17.01 -9.98 13.61
N GLY A 197 17.09 -11.30 13.50
CA GLY A 197 17.68 -12.16 14.52
C GLY A 197 16.97 -12.11 15.86
N GLU A 198 17.76 -11.99 16.93
CA GLU A 198 17.27 -12.00 18.32
C GLU A 198 16.36 -10.80 18.63
N ALA A 199 16.63 -9.64 18.05
CA ALA A 199 15.82 -8.46 18.25
C ALA A 199 14.38 -8.68 17.76
N LEU A 200 14.19 -9.13 16.52
CA LEU A 200 12.87 -9.40 15.99
C LEU A 200 12.12 -10.48 16.79
N ALA A 201 12.79 -11.60 17.09
CA ALA A 201 12.19 -12.68 17.85
C ALA A 201 11.70 -12.21 19.23
N THR A 202 12.50 -11.41 19.91
CA THR A 202 12.12 -10.91 21.25
C THR A 202 10.98 -9.89 21.18
N LEU A 203 10.95 -9.01 20.18
CA LEU A 203 9.82 -8.09 19.99
C LEU A 203 8.52 -8.85 19.77
N VAL A 204 8.54 -9.89 18.91
CA VAL A 204 7.39 -10.75 18.66
C VAL A 204 6.93 -11.46 19.94
N VAL A 205 7.85 -12.07 20.69
CA VAL A 205 7.52 -12.77 21.96
C VAL A 205 6.90 -11.82 22.98
N ASN A 206 7.46 -10.62 23.15
CA ASN A 206 6.93 -9.64 24.10
C ASN A 206 5.55 -9.11 23.68
N LYS A 207 5.31 -8.94 22.37
CA LYS A 207 3.98 -8.61 21.88
C LYS A 207 2.98 -9.72 22.16
N LEU A 208 3.31 -10.98 21.87
CA LEU A 208 2.43 -12.13 22.10
C LEU A 208 2.09 -12.33 23.58
N ARG A 209 3.02 -12.00 24.47
CA ARG A 209 2.78 -12.02 25.93
C ARG A 209 1.92 -10.84 26.42
N GLY A 210 1.53 -9.93 25.52
CA GLY A 210 0.70 -8.77 25.85
C GLY A 210 1.42 -7.67 26.65
N GLY A 211 2.75 -7.78 26.83
CA GLY A 211 3.54 -6.80 27.57
C GLY A 211 3.87 -5.54 26.77
N LEU A 212 3.83 -5.61 25.44
CA LEU A 212 4.24 -4.51 24.58
C LEU A 212 3.35 -4.42 23.34
N LYS A 213 2.81 -3.23 23.06
CA LYS A 213 2.13 -2.94 21.79
C LYS A 213 3.16 -2.41 20.80
N ILE A 214 3.71 -3.29 19.96
CA ILE A 214 4.83 -2.95 19.09
C ILE A 214 4.64 -3.49 17.68
N ALA A 215 5.17 -2.76 16.69
CA ALA A 215 5.43 -3.27 15.35
C ALA A 215 6.76 -2.74 14.82
N ALA A 216 7.31 -3.44 13.85
CA ALA A 216 8.54 -3.07 13.18
C ALA A 216 8.37 -3.14 11.67
N VAL A 217 8.89 -2.13 10.98
CA VAL A 217 8.89 -2.00 9.52
C VAL A 217 10.28 -1.64 9.04
N LYS A 218 10.59 -1.98 7.78
CA LYS A 218 11.83 -1.52 7.15
C LYS A 218 11.70 -0.06 6.73
N ALA A 219 12.79 0.68 6.88
CA ALA A 219 12.88 2.04 6.37
C ALA A 219 12.75 2.06 4.84
N PRO A 220 12.04 3.05 4.27
CA PRO A 220 11.91 3.20 2.84
C PRO A 220 13.23 3.65 2.20
N GLY A 221 13.43 3.27 0.92
CA GLY A 221 14.62 3.62 0.15
C GLY A 221 15.85 2.77 0.45
N PHE A 222 16.98 3.14 -0.17
CA PHE A 222 18.29 2.48 -0.06
C PHE A 222 19.41 3.52 0.02
N GLY A 223 20.50 3.21 0.73
CA GLY A 223 21.65 4.09 0.85
C GLY A 223 21.29 5.49 1.35
N ASP A 224 21.85 6.52 0.74
CA ASP A 224 21.64 7.93 1.14
C ASP A 224 20.17 8.37 1.04
N ARG A 225 19.42 7.81 0.07
CA ARG A 225 18.00 8.09 -0.06
C ARG A 225 17.19 7.59 1.14
N ARG A 226 17.59 6.46 1.74
CA ARG A 226 16.96 5.97 2.97
C ARG A 226 17.14 6.94 4.13
N LYS A 227 18.35 7.48 4.29
CA LYS A 227 18.65 8.47 5.32
C LYS A 227 17.80 9.73 5.15
N ALA A 228 17.72 10.27 3.94
CA ALA A 228 16.89 11.42 3.64
C ALA A 228 15.40 11.16 3.94
N MET A 229 14.86 9.97 3.56
CA MET A 229 13.48 9.61 3.87
C MET A 229 13.23 9.43 5.37
N LEU A 230 14.19 8.90 6.12
CA LEU A 230 14.09 8.82 7.59
C LEU A 230 14.12 10.21 8.24
N GLU A 231 14.92 11.15 7.72
CA GLU A 231 14.95 12.55 8.15
C GLU A 231 13.60 13.25 7.86
N ASP A 232 12.99 13.00 6.70
CA ASP A 232 11.66 13.53 6.36
C ASP A 232 10.60 12.99 7.34
N ILE A 233 10.64 11.70 7.67
CA ILE A 233 9.74 11.09 8.66
C ILE A 233 9.99 11.70 10.05
N ALA A 234 11.24 11.93 10.43
CA ALA A 234 11.59 12.55 11.70
C ALA A 234 10.99 13.96 11.83
N ILE A 235 11.12 14.77 10.80
CA ILE A 235 10.53 16.12 10.75
C ILE A 235 9.00 16.04 10.88
N LEU A 236 8.35 15.16 10.09
CA LEU A 236 6.91 14.99 10.09
C LEU A 236 6.36 14.55 11.44
N THR A 237 7.05 13.62 12.10
CA THR A 237 6.63 13.03 13.38
C THR A 237 7.13 13.79 14.60
N LYS A 238 7.93 14.85 14.39
CA LYS A 238 8.61 15.64 15.43
C LYS A 238 9.51 14.79 16.33
N GLY A 239 10.16 13.79 15.75
CA GLY A 239 11.14 12.94 16.41
C GLY A 239 12.54 13.19 15.87
N ASP A 240 13.50 12.49 16.43
CA ASP A 240 14.89 12.52 16.00
C ASP A 240 15.26 11.23 15.25
N LEU A 241 16.08 11.37 14.20
CA LEU A 241 16.71 10.21 13.58
C LEU A 241 17.88 9.74 14.47
N ILE A 242 17.78 8.53 14.99
CA ILE A 242 18.82 7.92 15.78
C ILE A 242 19.89 7.37 14.85
N SER A 243 21.03 8.05 14.83
CA SER A 243 22.18 7.72 14.01
C SER A 243 23.47 7.90 14.81
N GLU A 244 24.36 6.93 14.72
CA GLU A 244 25.69 7.03 15.33
C GLU A 244 26.54 8.13 14.68
N ASP A 245 26.30 8.43 13.40
CA ASP A 245 26.99 9.53 12.70
C ASP A 245 26.62 10.89 13.28
N LEU A 246 25.42 11.02 13.85
CA LEU A 246 24.96 12.19 14.61
C LEU A 246 25.37 12.13 16.09
N GLY A 247 26.08 11.10 16.50
CA GLY A 247 26.53 10.90 17.88
C GLY A 247 25.43 10.38 18.83
N ILE A 248 24.28 10.00 18.32
CA ILE A 248 23.15 9.50 19.12
C ILE A 248 23.17 7.97 19.11
N LYS A 249 23.40 7.38 20.30
CA LYS A 249 23.32 5.93 20.51
C LYS A 249 21.94 5.53 21.03
N LEU A 250 21.50 4.31 20.70
CA LEU A 250 20.23 3.75 21.15
C LEU A 250 20.05 3.76 22.68
N ASP A 251 21.14 3.52 23.43
CA ASP A 251 21.13 3.51 24.90
C ASP A 251 20.74 4.87 25.52
N ASN A 252 20.97 5.95 24.79
CA ASN A 252 20.76 7.32 25.25
C ASN A 252 19.43 7.92 24.79
N VAL A 253 18.61 7.15 24.07
CA VAL A 253 17.33 7.64 23.53
C VAL A 253 16.33 7.91 24.67
N THR A 254 15.73 9.09 24.60
CA THR A 254 14.64 9.50 25.51
C THR A 254 13.29 9.44 24.80
N LEU A 255 12.20 9.48 25.56
CA LEU A 255 10.85 9.51 24.96
C LEU A 255 10.61 10.79 24.11
N GLU A 256 11.30 11.87 24.43
CA GLU A 256 11.20 13.14 23.69
C GLU A 256 11.82 13.08 22.29
N MET A 257 12.79 12.18 22.11
CA MET A 257 13.44 11.92 20.80
C MET A 257 12.61 11.01 19.90
N LEU A 258 11.60 10.33 20.46
CA LEU A 258 10.71 9.48 19.68
C LEU A 258 9.70 10.35 18.93
N GLY A 259 9.49 10.07 17.66
CA GLY A 259 8.41 10.67 16.90
C GLY A 259 7.04 10.24 17.43
N THR A 260 6.02 11.01 17.09
CA THR A 260 4.63 10.74 17.46
C THR A 260 3.72 10.88 16.24
N ALA A 261 2.68 10.08 16.18
CA ALA A 261 1.63 10.21 15.17
C ALA A 261 0.26 10.03 15.83
N LYS A 262 -0.78 10.59 15.21
CA LYS A 262 -2.17 10.38 15.65
C LYS A 262 -2.57 8.92 15.41
N ARG A 263 -2.21 8.37 14.25
CA ARG A 263 -2.50 6.98 13.86
C ARG A 263 -1.47 6.48 12.86
N VAL A 264 -1.12 5.21 12.98
CA VAL A 264 -0.28 4.49 12.02
C VAL A 264 -0.99 3.22 11.60
N GLU A 265 -1.03 2.99 10.29
CA GLU A 265 -1.50 1.75 9.70
C GLU A 265 -0.37 1.12 8.89
N VAL A 266 -0.14 -0.18 9.09
CA VAL A 266 0.86 -0.94 8.33
C VAL A 266 0.19 -2.17 7.74
N THR A 267 0.30 -2.31 6.44
CA THR A 267 -0.18 -3.47 5.69
C THR A 267 0.97 -4.47 5.47
N LYS A 268 0.72 -5.50 4.69
CA LYS A 268 1.75 -6.50 4.35
C LYS A 268 2.79 -5.94 3.36
N GLU A 269 2.40 -4.99 2.54
CA GLU A 269 3.21 -4.38 1.47
C GLU A 269 3.23 -2.88 1.60
#